data_28e3802cfb7d6a0903de0c65c813160f
#
_entry.id   28e3802cfb7d6a0903de0c65c813160f
#
_cell.length_a   1.000
_cell.length_b   1.000
_cell.length_c   1.000
_cell.angle_alpha   90.00
_cell.angle_beta   90.00
_cell.angle_gamma   90.00
#
_symmetry.space_group_name_H-M   'P 1'
#
loop_
_entity.id
_entity.type
_entity.pdbx_description
1 polymer ?
#
loop_
_entity_poly.entity_id
_entity_poly.type
_entity_poly.pdbx_seq_one_letter_code
_entity_poly.pdbx_strand_id
1 'polypeptide(L)'
;MGNLYDQKYNYSHLEQLKMYRNMGIATFELHSFSSRGVESTVGTQIEVTTAMLILDSYKALDELSKHPNIDTNHIAITGWSLGGATTLFSGWIPIVDAISPNNKFSAHLSYYPPCIVSFENANFTDAPIHILIGEIDDWTPAIACEELVSSLSNEGINIDITVFQESHHSFDSELPLIYVDNGYSLTDCRFKLRDDGVLLMNFLGIPMTSPILQKIGLSFCASRGTTIQGNTIARESAHQFSKLYL
;
A
#
# COMPACT_ATOMS: atom_id res chain seq x y z
N MET A 1 -4.20 -21.93 -12.96
CA MET A 1 -3.76 -21.60 -11.58
C MET A 1 -4.40 -20.33 -11.01
N GLY A 2 -4.97 -19.44 -11.83
CA GLY A 2 -5.58 -18.18 -11.38
C GLY A 2 -6.77 -18.28 -10.43
N ASN A 3 -7.67 -19.23 -10.61
CA ASN A 3 -8.99 -19.23 -9.94
C ASN A 3 -8.99 -19.53 -8.42
N LEU A 4 -8.04 -20.28 -7.88
CA LEU A 4 -8.00 -20.58 -6.43
C LEU A 4 -7.32 -19.46 -5.63
N TYR A 5 -6.34 -18.81 -6.23
CA TYR A 5 -5.63 -17.70 -5.67
C TYR A 5 -6.55 -16.48 -5.54
N ASP A 6 -7.24 -16.13 -6.63
CA ASP A 6 -8.14 -14.97 -6.67
C ASP A 6 -9.35 -15.11 -5.73
N GLN A 7 -9.93 -16.31 -5.61
CA GLN A 7 -11.10 -16.52 -4.76
C GLN A 7 -10.80 -16.42 -3.26
N LYS A 8 -9.68 -17.02 -2.79
CA LYS A 8 -9.31 -16.97 -1.36
C LYS A 8 -8.75 -15.62 -0.94
N TYR A 9 -8.03 -14.94 -1.83
CA TYR A 9 -7.49 -13.62 -1.58
C TYR A 9 -8.59 -12.56 -1.49
N ASN A 10 -9.53 -12.58 -2.43
CA ASN A 10 -10.70 -11.70 -2.41
C ASN A 10 -11.62 -11.97 -1.22
N TYR A 11 -11.64 -13.18 -0.68
CA TYR A 11 -12.49 -13.51 0.45
C TYR A 11 -12.11 -12.78 1.73
N SER A 12 -10.82 -12.65 2.05
CA SER A 12 -10.33 -11.92 3.23
C SER A 12 -10.71 -10.43 3.18
N HIS A 13 -10.55 -9.79 2.04
CA HIS A 13 -10.93 -8.39 1.86
C HIS A 13 -12.44 -8.20 2.02
N LEU A 14 -13.25 -9.10 1.47
CA LEU A 14 -14.72 -9.06 1.63
C LEU A 14 -15.17 -9.25 3.09
N GLU A 15 -14.48 -10.08 3.86
CA GLU A 15 -14.75 -10.22 5.30
C GLU A 15 -14.50 -8.91 6.05
N GLN A 16 -13.39 -8.25 5.76
CA GLN A 16 -13.06 -6.97 6.36
C GLN A 16 -14.07 -5.87 6.00
N LEU A 17 -14.50 -5.80 4.73
CA LEU A 17 -15.56 -4.88 4.31
C LEU A 17 -16.90 -5.17 5.02
N LYS A 18 -17.26 -6.45 5.22
CA LYS A 18 -18.44 -6.83 6.00
C LYS A 18 -18.31 -6.42 7.46
N MET A 19 -17.12 -6.58 8.03
CA MET A 19 -16.81 -6.18 9.40
C MET A 19 -17.05 -4.67 9.59
N TYR A 20 -16.51 -3.82 8.73
CA TYR A 20 -16.70 -2.38 8.79
C TYR A 20 -18.18 -1.98 8.62
N ARG A 21 -18.90 -2.59 7.68
CA ARG A 21 -20.35 -2.35 7.52
C ARG A 21 -21.16 -2.72 8.75
N ASN A 22 -20.79 -3.78 9.45
CA ASN A 22 -21.44 -4.16 10.72
C ASN A 22 -21.18 -3.16 11.86
N MET A 23 -20.14 -2.33 11.73
CA MET A 23 -19.84 -1.21 12.64
C MET A 23 -20.53 0.10 12.23
N GLY A 24 -21.29 0.10 11.14
CA GLY A 24 -21.95 1.30 10.60
C GLY A 24 -21.04 2.14 9.69
N ILE A 25 -19.87 1.63 9.30
CA ILE A 25 -18.93 2.29 8.39
C ILE A 25 -19.29 1.92 6.96
N ALA A 26 -19.57 2.91 6.11
CA ALA A 26 -19.74 2.70 4.66
C ALA A 26 -18.42 2.26 4.02
N THR A 27 -18.48 1.32 3.10
CA THR A 27 -17.29 0.82 2.39
C THR A 27 -17.41 1.03 0.89
N PHE A 28 -16.33 1.49 0.27
CA PHE A 28 -16.22 1.64 -1.17
C PHE A 28 -14.99 0.88 -1.66
N GLU A 29 -15.19 -0.09 -2.54
CA GLU A 29 -14.12 -0.89 -3.13
C GLU A 29 -13.75 -0.33 -4.50
N LEU A 30 -12.47 0.00 -4.68
CA LEU A 30 -11.95 0.62 -5.89
C LEU A 30 -11.28 -0.41 -6.81
N HIS A 31 -11.81 -0.57 -8.02
CA HIS A 31 -11.32 -1.52 -9.02
C HIS A 31 -10.51 -0.83 -10.14
N SER A 32 -9.29 -0.41 -9.83
CA SER A 32 -8.45 0.35 -10.76
C SER A 32 -7.83 -0.46 -11.89
N PHE A 33 -7.74 -1.78 -11.76
CA PHE A 33 -7.12 -2.65 -12.76
C PHE A 33 -8.06 -2.96 -13.91
N SER A 34 -9.28 -3.38 -13.61
CA SER A 34 -10.24 -3.80 -14.62
C SER A 34 -10.61 -2.68 -15.60
N SER A 35 -10.69 -1.43 -15.12
CA SER A 35 -10.93 -0.26 -15.97
C SER A 35 -9.82 0.01 -17.00
N ARG A 36 -8.64 -0.56 -16.79
CA ARG A 36 -7.46 -0.46 -17.66
C ARG A 36 -7.19 -1.74 -18.45
N GLY A 37 -8.06 -2.75 -18.34
CA GLY A 37 -7.86 -4.05 -18.98
C GLY A 37 -6.68 -4.84 -18.41
N VAL A 38 -6.26 -4.54 -17.18
CA VAL A 38 -5.18 -5.22 -16.46
C VAL A 38 -5.78 -6.17 -15.44
N GLU A 39 -5.32 -7.43 -15.42
CA GLU A 39 -5.77 -8.42 -14.45
C GLU A 39 -4.80 -8.51 -13.24
N SER A 40 -3.51 -8.34 -13.49
CA SER A 40 -2.47 -8.43 -12.46
C SER A 40 -1.24 -7.63 -12.85
N THR A 41 -0.56 -7.06 -11.85
CA THR A 41 0.75 -6.42 -12.01
C THR A 41 1.90 -7.28 -11.49
N VAL A 42 1.61 -8.48 -10.97
CA VAL A 42 2.63 -9.42 -10.46
C VAL A 42 3.58 -9.79 -11.60
N GLY A 43 4.87 -9.54 -11.39
CA GLY A 43 5.92 -9.83 -12.35
C GLY A 43 6.20 -8.75 -13.40
N THR A 44 5.37 -7.72 -13.52
CA THR A 44 5.55 -6.61 -14.47
C THR A 44 5.68 -5.25 -13.77
N GLN A 45 4.80 -4.96 -12.82
CA GLN A 45 4.84 -3.82 -11.87
C GLN A 45 4.76 -2.42 -12.49
N ILE A 46 4.48 -2.29 -13.79
CA ILE A 46 4.54 -1.02 -14.52
C ILE A 46 3.24 -0.63 -15.25
N GLU A 47 2.30 -1.57 -15.44
CA GLU A 47 1.05 -1.33 -16.17
C GLU A 47 0.09 -0.43 -15.39
N VAL A 48 0.06 -0.62 -14.06
CA VAL A 48 -0.69 0.24 -13.13
C VAL A 48 0.26 0.66 -12.03
N THR A 49 0.55 1.94 -11.97
CA THR A 49 1.48 2.53 -11.01
C THR A 49 0.76 2.98 -9.74
N THR A 50 1.50 3.10 -8.63
CA THR A 50 0.99 3.67 -7.37
C THR A 50 0.37 5.06 -7.59
N ALA A 51 0.99 5.90 -8.42
CA ALA A 51 0.46 7.23 -8.73
C ALA A 51 -0.92 7.18 -9.43
N MET A 52 -1.13 6.22 -10.35
CA MET A 52 -2.45 6.01 -10.97
C MET A 52 -3.50 5.60 -9.94
N LEU A 53 -3.15 4.72 -9.01
CA LEU A 53 -4.05 4.27 -7.94
C LEU A 53 -4.37 5.39 -6.96
N ILE A 54 -3.41 6.25 -6.62
CA ILE A 54 -3.62 7.42 -5.79
C ILE A 54 -4.58 8.40 -6.49
N LEU A 55 -4.40 8.66 -7.78
CA LEU A 55 -5.32 9.48 -8.56
C LEU A 55 -6.75 8.92 -8.54
N ASP A 56 -6.91 7.62 -8.77
CA ASP A 56 -8.22 6.95 -8.74
C ASP A 56 -8.86 7.07 -7.34
N SER A 57 -8.06 6.92 -6.27
CA SER A 57 -8.52 7.03 -4.89
C SER A 57 -9.01 8.44 -4.56
N TYR A 58 -8.32 9.48 -5.01
CA TYR A 58 -8.77 10.86 -4.83
C TYR A 58 -10.00 11.21 -5.68
N LYS A 59 -10.14 10.64 -6.88
CA LYS A 59 -11.37 10.76 -7.69
C LYS A 59 -12.55 10.06 -7.01
N ALA A 60 -12.32 8.91 -6.39
CA ALA A 60 -13.34 8.24 -5.59
C ALA A 60 -13.71 9.07 -4.35
N LEU A 61 -12.74 9.67 -3.66
CA LEU A 61 -12.98 10.57 -2.53
C LEU A 61 -13.86 11.76 -2.93
N ASP A 62 -13.58 12.39 -4.07
CA ASP A 62 -14.38 13.50 -4.61
C ASP A 62 -15.83 13.09 -4.88
N GLU A 63 -16.07 11.89 -5.41
CA GLU A 63 -17.42 11.38 -5.65
C GLU A 63 -18.15 11.00 -4.34
N LEU A 64 -17.45 10.35 -3.41
CA LEU A 64 -18.01 10.00 -2.10
C LEU A 64 -18.38 11.25 -1.30
N SER A 65 -17.60 12.31 -1.39
CA SER A 65 -17.83 13.58 -0.70
C SER A 65 -19.11 14.29 -1.15
N LYS A 66 -19.71 13.91 -2.29
CA LYS A 66 -20.99 14.44 -2.78
C LYS A 66 -22.20 13.69 -2.23
N HIS A 67 -21.98 12.53 -1.61
CA HIS A 67 -23.08 11.70 -1.15
C HIS A 67 -23.63 12.22 0.19
N PRO A 68 -24.97 12.45 0.31
CA PRO A 68 -25.55 13.13 1.47
C PRO A 68 -25.44 12.39 2.81
N ASN A 69 -25.16 11.08 2.77
CA ASN A 69 -25.03 10.25 3.97
C ASN A 69 -23.56 9.95 4.32
N ILE A 70 -22.60 10.56 3.65
CA ILE A 70 -21.16 10.39 3.93
C ILE A 70 -20.65 11.62 4.68
N ASP A 71 -20.04 11.39 5.83
CA ASP A 71 -19.31 12.43 6.54
C ASP A 71 -17.95 12.62 5.88
N THR A 72 -17.77 13.74 5.21
CA THR A 72 -16.57 14.06 4.44
C THR A 72 -15.31 14.24 5.30
N ASN A 73 -15.48 14.47 6.60
CA ASN A 73 -14.37 14.60 7.54
C ASN A 73 -13.86 13.25 8.07
N HIS A 74 -14.60 12.17 7.82
CA HIS A 74 -14.31 10.83 8.31
C HIS A 74 -14.25 9.81 7.17
N ILE A 75 -13.50 10.12 6.11
CA ILE A 75 -13.24 9.19 5.01
C ILE A 75 -11.78 8.71 5.11
N ALA A 76 -11.60 7.47 5.52
CA ALA A 76 -10.29 6.83 5.59
C ALA A 76 -9.99 6.02 4.33
N ILE A 77 -8.70 5.76 4.10
CA ILE A 77 -8.22 4.87 3.05
C ILE A 77 -7.51 3.66 3.65
N THR A 78 -7.79 2.47 3.13
CA THR A 78 -7.07 1.24 3.46
C THR A 78 -6.75 0.47 2.19
N GLY A 79 -5.66 -0.29 2.20
CA GLY A 79 -5.24 -1.07 1.05
C GLY A 79 -4.11 -2.05 1.39
N TRP A 80 -3.90 -3.02 0.50
CA TRP A 80 -3.01 -4.16 0.67
C TRP A 80 -1.93 -4.18 -0.40
N SER A 81 -0.70 -4.48 -0.04
CA SER A 81 0.43 -4.59 -0.96
C SER A 81 0.58 -3.31 -1.82
N LEU A 82 0.35 -3.37 -3.13
CA LEU A 82 0.31 -2.20 -4.00
C LEU A 82 -0.79 -1.20 -3.57
N GLY A 83 -1.93 -1.70 -3.10
CA GLY A 83 -2.97 -0.87 -2.46
C GLY A 83 -2.48 -0.27 -1.13
N GLY A 84 -1.64 -0.99 -0.39
CA GLY A 84 -0.93 -0.48 0.78
C GLY A 84 0.00 0.69 0.44
N ALA A 85 0.77 0.57 -0.66
CA ALA A 85 1.56 1.69 -1.18
C ALA A 85 0.68 2.90 -1.53
N THR A 86 -0.46 2.64 -2.18
CA THR A 86 -1.44 3.68 -2.51
C THR A 86 -1.91 4.41 -1.25
N THR A 87 -2.28 3.64 -0.22
CA THR A 87 -2.71 4.16 1.08
C THR A 87 -1.62 4.99 1.75
N LEU A 88 -0.40 4.47 1.84
CA LEU A 88 0.74 5.13 2.48
C LEU A 88 1.08 6.46 1.77
N PHE A 89 1.25 6.41 0.45
CA PHE A 89 1.71 7.58 -0.30
C PHE A 89 0.60 8.57 -0.67
N SER A 90 -0.68 8.22 -0.48
CA SER A 90 -1.79 9.18 -0.65
C SER A 90 -1.79 10.29 0.41
N GLY A 91 -1.03 10.15 1.48
CA GLY A 91 -0.78 11.23 2.46
C GLY A 91 0.33 12.21 2.06
N TRP A 92 1.14 11.92 1.03
CA TRP A 92 2.26 12.78 0.62
C TRP A 92 1.76 14.04 -0.09
N ILE A 93 2.01 15.22 0.50
CA ILE A 93 1.44 16.51 0.07
C ILE A 93 1.71 16.84 -1.39
N PRO A 94 2.92 16.69 -1.97
CA PRO A 94 3.13 17.04 -3.36
C PRO A 94 2.21 16.30 -4.35
N ILE A 95 1.89 15.02 -4.10
CA ILE A 95 0.94 14.29 -4.95
C ILE A 95 -0.52 14.68 -4.65
N VAL A 96 -0.83 14.94 -3.38
CA VAL A 96 -2.17 15.40 -2.97
C VAL A 96 -2.52 16.72 -3.65
N ASP A 97 -1.63 17.70 -3.56
CA ASP A 97 -1.83 19.03 -4.14
C ASP A 97 -1.94 19.00 -5.68
N ALA A 98 -1.17 18.10 -6.32
CA ALA A 98 -1.25 17.93 -7.77
C ALA A 98 -2.58 17.32 -8.25
N ILE A 99 -3.23 16.51 -7.41
CA ILE A 99 -4.44 15.75 -7.78
C ILE A 99 -5.71 16.46 -7.34
N SER A 100 -5.81 16.82 -6.07
CA SER A 100 -7.06 17.34 -5.47
C SER A 100 -6.77 18.08 -4.16
N PRO A 101 -6.53 19.36 -4.25
CA PRO A 101 -6.11 20.14 -3.08
C PRO A 101 -7.21 20.36 -2.04
N ASN A 102 -8.49 20.07 -2.37
CA ASN A 102 -9.63 20.38 -1.49
C ASN A 102 -10.08 19.20 -0.62
N ASN A 103 -9.72 17.97 -0.96
CA ASN A 103 -10.15 16.78 -0.22
C ASN A 103 -8.93 15.94 0.19
N LYS A 104 -8.96 15.49 1.45
CA LYS A 104 -7.91 14.62 2.04
C LYS A 104 -8.56 13.48 2.80
N PHE A 105 -7.87 12.34 2.86
CA PHE A 105 -8.27 11.25 3.74
C PHE A 105 -8.03 11.62 5.20
N SER A 106 -8.91 11.16 6.09
CA SER A 106 -8.83 11.40 7.54
C SER A 106 -7.93 10.41 8.27
N ALA A 107 -7.66 9.25 7.69
CA ALA A 107 -6.74 8.24 8.22
C ALA A 107 -6.26 7.31 7.11
N HIS A 108 -5.07 6.73 7.29
CA HIS A 108 -4.41 5.83 6.34
C HIS A 108 -4.02 4.54 7.04
N LEU A 109 -4.67 3.41 6.74
CA LEU A 109 -4.33 2.09 7.26
C LEU A 109 -3.75 1.21 6.16
N SER A 110 -2.46 1.00 6.16
CA SER A 110 -1.69 0.35 5.09
C SER A 110 -1.26 -1.05 5.49
N TYR A 111 -1.67 -2.06 4.72
CA TYR A 111 -1.27 -3.45 4.92
C TYR A 111 -0.10 -3.80 4.01
N TYR A 112 1.00 -4.22 4.59
CA TYR A 112 2.24 -4.68 3.96
C TYR A 112 2.64 -3.91 2.69
N PRO A 113 2.78 -2.56 2.79
CA PRO A 113 3.20 -1.74 1.66
C PRO A 113 4.67 -1.95 1.31
N PRO A 114 5.09 -1.74 0.05
CA PRO A 114 6.50 -1.62 -0.30
C PRO A 114 7.07 -0.27 0.20
N CYS A 115 7.65 -0.27 1.39
CA CYS A 115 8.26 0.91 2.02
C CYS A 115 9.67 1.23 1.48
N ILE A 116 9.95 0.90 0.24
CA ILE A 116 11.28 0.98 -0.37
C ILE A 116 11.64 2.37 -0.90
N VAL A 117 10.86 3.38 -0.53
CA VAL A 117 11.02 4.75 -0.99
C VAL A 117 11.28 5.68 0.18
N SER A 118 12.41 6.41 0.16
CA SER A 118 12.66 7.56 1.03
C SER A 118 12.31 8.86 0.31
N PHE A 119 12.01 9.92 1.03
CA PHE A 119 11.64 11.22 0.46
C PHE A 119 12.82 12.20 0.46
N GLU A 120 12.86 13.08 -0.53
CA GLU A 120 13.78 14.22 -0.52
C GLU A 120 13.39 15.19 0.59
N ASN A 121 12.09 15.52 0.67
CA ASN A 121 11.47 16.24 1.76
C ASN A 121 10.20 15.49 2.19
N ALA A 122 10.14 15.07 3.44
CA ALA A 122 8.97 14.43 3.98
C ALA A 122 7.90 15.47 4.32
N ASN A 123 6.92 15.61 3.46
CA ASN A 123 5.79 16.50 3.65
C ASN A 123 4.49 15.72 3.45
N PHE A 124 3.83 15.41 4.56
CA PHE A 124 2.61 14.61 4.60
C PHE A 124 1.44 15.41 5.20
N THR A 125 0.23 14.93 4.96
CA THR A 125 -0.98 15.44 5.63
C THR A 125 -0.91 15.15 7.12
N ASP A 126 -1.70 15.88 7.93
CA ASP A 126 -1.77 15.66 9.39
C ASP A 126 -2.53 14.38 9.76
N ALA A 127 -3.15 13.69 8.78
CA ALA A 127 -3.90 12.47 8.99
C ALA A 127 -2.97 11.33 9.49
N PRO A 128 -3.38 10.56 10.50
CA PRO A 128 -2.57 9.47 11.01
C PRO A 128 -2.37 8.39 9.95
N ILE A 129 -1.17 7.83 9.91
CA ILE A 129 -0.78 6.72 9.05
C ILE A 129 -0.38 5.55 9.93
N HIS A 130 -0.91 4.35 9.67
CA HIS A 130 -0.47 3.15 10.35
C HIS A 130 -0.17 2.04 9.36
N ILE A 131 0.97 1.38 9.54
CA ILE A 131 1.42 0.26 8.72
C ILE A 131 1.27 -1.04 9.51
N LEU A 132 0.66 -2.05 8.89
CA LEU A 132 0.57 -3.41 9.39
C LEU A 132 1.38 -4.32 8.46
N ILE A 133 2.41 -5.01 8.98
CA ILE A 133 3.32 -5.79 8.14
C ILE A 133 3.76 -7.08 8.84
N GLY A 134 4.09 -8.12 8.06
CA GLY A 134 4.66 -9.35 8.56
C GLY A 134 6.17 -9.25 8.73
N GLU A 135 6.71 -9.81 9.84
CA GLU A 135 8.14 -9.79 10.15
C GLU A 135 9.01 -10.45 9.06
N ILE A 136 8.53 -11.57 8.53
CA ILE A 136 9.24 -12.37 7.52
C ILE A 136 8.68 -12.18 6.11
N ASP A 137 8.11 -11.00 5.85
CA ASP A 137 7.66 -10.60 4.51
C ASP A 137 8.89 -10.43 3.59
N ASP A 138 9.07 -11.35 2.65
CA ASP A 138 10.16 -11.35 1.67
C ASP A 138 9.77 -10.68 0.34
N TRP A 139 8.54 -10.20 0.22
CA TRP A 139 8.06 -9.42 -0.92
C TRP A 139 8.25 -7.92 -0.67
N THR A 140 7.69 -7.44 0.44
CA THR A 140 7.78 -6.05 0.91
C THR A 140 8.35 -6.05 2.34
N PRO A 141 9.67 -5.98 2.50
CA PRO A 141 10.33 -6.33 3.76
C PRO A 141 9.97 -5.38 4.91
N ALA A 142 9.70 -5.94 6.08
CA ALA A 142 9.35 -5.18 7.30
C ALA A 142 10.42 -4.17 7.67
N ILE A 143 11.70 -4.52 7.55
CA ILE A 143 12.82 -3.63 7.87
C ILE A 143 12.77 -2.31 7.06
N ALA A 144 12.33 -2.35 5.80
CA ALA A 144 12.20 -1.14 5.00
C ALA A 144 11.08 -0.22 5.54
N CYS A 145 9.99 -0.81 6.06
CA CYS A 145 8.92 -0.05 6.68
C CYS A 145 9.33 0.52 8.04
N GLU A 146 10.08 -0.22 8.84
CA GLU A 146 10.63 0.27 10.11
C GLU A 146 11.60 1.45 9.88
N GLU A 147 12.49 1.36 8.89
CA GLU A 147 13.38 2.43 8.47
C GLU A 147 12.60 3.68 8.03
N LEU A 148 11.58 3.50 7.19
CA LEU A 148 10.73 4.58 6.69
C LEU A 148 9.97 5.26 7.84
N VAL A 149 9.31 4.48 8.69
CA VAL A 149 8.55 5.01 9.85
C VAL A 149 9.46 5.76 10.79
N SER A 150 10.64 5.21 11.10
CA SER A 150 11.63 5.89 11.94
C SER A 150 12.06 7.23 11.34
N SER A 151 12.33 7.28 10.03
CA SER A 151 12.70 8.52 9.34
C SER A 151 11.57 9.55 9.41
N LEU A 152 10.35 9.18 9.01
CA LEU A 152 9.21 10.07 8.95
C LEU A 152 8.77 10.57 10.35
N SER A 153 8.77 9.69 11.36
CA SER A 153 8.44 10.07 12.73
C SER A 153 9.44 11.06 13.30
N ASN A 154 10.74 10.93 12.99
CA ASN A 154 11.76 11.90 13.41
C ASN A 154 11.57 13.28 12.75
N GLU A 155 10.90 13.36 11.62
CA GLU A 155 10.51 14.58 10.93
C GLU A 155 9.14 15.13 11.40
N GLY A 156 8.52 14.46 12.39
CA GLY A 156 7.25 14.88 13.00
C GLY A 156 5.99 14.40 12.28
N ILE A 157 6.10 13.50 11.31
CA ILE A 157 4.95 12.89 10.64
C ILE A 157 4.25 11.91 11.58
N ASN A 158 2.92 11.97 11.62
CA ASN A 158 2.08 11.10 12.43
C ASN A 158 1.96 9.71 11.78
N ILE A 159 2.98 8.90 11.94
CA ILE A 159 3.07 7.55 11.36
C ILE A 159 3.56 6.53 12.38
N ASP A 160 3.00 5.32 12.36
CA ASP A 160 3.37 4.22 13.23
C ASP A 160 3.28 2.87 12.49
N ILE A 161 3.82 1.80 13.09
CA ILE A 161 3.91 0.47 12.49
C ILE A 161 3.63 -0.62 13.53
N THR A 162 2.92 -1.67 13.10
CA THR A 162 2.80 -2.93 13.82
C THR A 162 3.42 -4.04 12.98
N VAL A 163 4.44 -4.70 13.53
CA VAL A 163 5.11 -5.85 12.90
C VAL A 163 4.58 -7.14 13.54
N PHE A 164 3.99 -8.01 12.74
CA PHE A 164 3.46 -9.30 13.17
C PHE A 164 4.53 -10.37 13.06
N GLN A 165 4.90 -10.96 14.20
CA GLN A 165 5.93 -11.98 14.29
C GLN A 165 5.58 -13.23 13.45
N GLU A 166 6.59 -13.85 12.84
CA GLU A 166 6.46 -15.06 12.03
C GLU A 166 5.41 -14.98 10.91
N SER A 167 5.15 -13.78 10.39
CA SER A 167 4.13 -13.52 9.37
C SER A 167 4.73 -13.13 8.04
N HIS A 168 4.27 -13.78 6.97
CA HIS A 168 4.63 -13.51 5.59
C HIS A 168 3.80 -12.37 4.97
N HIS A 169 4.08 -12.04 3.70
CA HIS A 169 3.18 -11.24 2.87
C HIS A 169 1.79 -11.86 2.82
N SER A 170 0.74 -11.04 2.84
CA SER A 170 -0.67 -11.50 2.88
C SER A 170 -1.04 -12.28 4.17
N PHE A 171 -0.44 -11.93 5.30
CA PHE A 171 -0.68 -12.57 6.60
C PHE A 171 -2.16 -12.54 7.04
N ASP A 172 -2.92 -11.56 6.55
CA ASP A 172 -4.34 -11.39 6.84
C ASP A 172 -5.26 -12.31 6.03
N SER A 173 -4.70 -13.16 5.17
CA SER A 173 -5.40 -14.17 4.37
C SER A 173 -5.56 -15.51 5.11
N GLU A 174 -6.26 -16.46 4.46
CA GLU A 174 -6.33 -17.87 4.86
C GLU A 174 -5.48 -18.78 3.97
N LEU A 175 -4.55 -18.20 3.22
CA LEU A 175 -3.73 -18.97 2.29
C LEU A 175 -2.73 -19.85 3.03
N PRO A 176 -2.50 -21.08 2.57
CA PRO A 176 -1.33 -21.85 2.99
C PRO A 176 -0.05 -21.16 2.48
N LEU A 177 1.11 -21.63 2.94
CA LEU A 177 2.37 -21.16 2.38
C LEU A 177 2.43 -21.43 0.87
N ILE A 178 2.58 -20.37 0.08
CA ILE A 178 2.67 -20.41 -1.38
C ILE A 178 3.93 -19.67 -1.81
N TYR A 179 4.74 -20.31 -2.64
CA TYR A 179 5.84 -19.66 -3.32
C TYR A 179 5.38 -19.09 -4.67
N VAL A 180 5.70 -17.82 -4.91
CA VAL A 180 5.32 -17.05 -6.10
C VAL A 180 6.57 -16.80 -6.94
N ASP A 181 6.84 -17.68 -7.91
CA ASP A 181 8.06 -17.69 -8.72
C ASP A 181 8.35 -16.34 -9.42
N ASN A 182 7.32 -15.67 -9.91
CA ASN A 182 7.44 -14.40 -10.63
C ASN A 182 7.24 -13.15 -9.77
N GLY A 183 7.01 -13.31 -8.46
CA GLY A 183 6.99 -12.20 -7.51
C GLY A 183 8.34 -11.50 -7.45
N TYR A 184 8.36 -10.18 -7.28
CA TYR A 184 9.60 -9.43 -7.04
C TYR A 184 9.84 -9.26 -5.55
N SER A 185 10.89 -9.89 -5.02
CA SER A 185 11.40 -9.54 -3.71
C SER A 185 12.08 -8.16 -3.79
N LEU A 186 11.64 -7.24 -2.95
CA LEU A 186 12.11 -5.86 -2.90
C LEU A 186 13.04 -5.60 -1.71
N THR A 187 13.59 -6.66 -1.13
CA THR A 187 14.36 -6.62 0.13
C THR A 187 15.52 -5.63 0.09
N ASP A 188 16.25 -5.59 -1.03
CA ASP A 188 17.43 -4.75 -1.19
C ASP A 188 17.14 -3.41 -1.90
N CYS A 189 15.87 -3.16 -2.25
CA CYS A 189 15.49 -1.93 -2.94
C CYS A 189 15.32 -0.76 -1.95
N ARG A 190 15.99 0.36 -2.25
CA ARG A 190 15.80 1.64 -1.58
C ARG A 190 15.91 2.74 -2.63
N PHE A 191 14.79 3.36 -2.95
CA PHE A 191 14.71 4.45 -3.92
C PHE A 191 14.55 5.78 -3.19
N LYS A 192 14.87 6.88 -3.88
CA LYS A 192 14.60 8.22 -3.37
C LYS A 192 13.57 8.91 -4.23
N LEU A 193 12.52 9.43 -3.62
CA LEU A 193 11.48 10.22 -4.27
C LEU A 193 11.78 11.70 -4.11
N ARG A 194 11.86 12.41 -5.23
CA ARG A 194 12.00 13.87 -5.28
C ARG A 194 10.64 14.55 -5.16
N ASP A 195 10.64 15.82 -4.78
CA ASP A 195 9.41 16.62 -4.64
C ASP A 195 8.63 16.80 -5.94
N ASP A 196 9.31 16.67 -7.09
CA ASP A 196 8.67 16.69 -8.41
C ASP A 196 8.04 15.33 -8.83
N GLY A 197 8.05 14.34 -7.92
CA GLY A 197 7.51 13.00 -8.16
C GLY A 197 8.46 12.05 -8.90
N VAL A 198 9.67 12.46 -9.21
CA VAL A 198 10.65 11.61 -9.89
C VAL A 198 11.31 10.66 -8.90
N LEU A 199 11.22 9.37 -9.18
CA LEU A 199 11.88 8.31 -8.41
C LEU A 199 13.32 8.12 -8.92
N LEU A 200 14.28 8.12 -8.01
CA LEU A 200 15.71 7.92 -8.29
C LEU A 200 16.12 6.49 -7.95
N MET A 201 16.98 5.89 -8.80
CA MET A 201 17.55 4.56 -8.54
C MET A 201 18.42 4.59 -7.28
N ASN A 202 18.52 3.48 -6.57
CA ASN A 202 19.49 3.25 -5.50
C ASN A 202 20.92 3.59 -5.92
N PHE A 203 21.25 3.21 -7.16
CA PHE A 203 22.59 3.36 -7.71
C PHE A 203 22.68 4.62 -8.56
N LEU A 204 23.66 5.45 -8.28
CA LEU A 204 23.96 6.72 -8.97
C LEU A 204 22.83 7.76 -8.99
N GLY A 205 21.70 7.54 -8.31
CA GLY A 205 20.57 8.49 -8.29
C GLY A 205 19.99 8.79 -9.67
N ILE A 206 20.01 7.82 -10.60
CA ILE A 206 19.50 8.00 -11.97
C ILE A 206 17.97 8.09 -11.92
N PRO A 207 17.36 9.13 -12.56
CA PRO A 207 15.92 9.28 -12.60
C PRO A 207 15.20 8.16 -13.38
N MET A 208 14.22 7.52 -12.76
CA MET A 208 13.40 6.45 -13.36
C MET A 208 12.17 7.02 -14.10
N THR A 209 12.39 7.83 -15.11
CA THR A 209 11.35 8.59 -15.83
C THR A 209 10.66 7.81 -16.96
N SER A 210 11.03 6.56 -17.19
CA SER A 210 10.40 5.72 -18.21
C SER A 210 10.27 4.27 -17.73
N PRO A 211 9.36 3.47 -18.31
CA PRO A 211 9.21 2.04 -17.96
C PRO A 211 10.51 1.24 -18.12
N ILE A 212 11.35 1.58 -19.09
CA ILE A 212 12.65 0.93 -19.31
C ILE A 212 13.59 1.24 -18.15
N LEU A 213 13.70 2.52 -17.76
CA LEU A 213 14.54 2.93 -16.63
C LEU A 213 14.04 2.36 -15.30
N GLN A 214 12.72 2.22 -15.11
CA GLN A 214 12.15 1.55 -13.94
C GLN A 214 12.54 0.07 -13.89
N LYS A 215 12.45 -0.66 -15.01
CA LYS A 215 12.93 -2.05 -15.10
C LYS A 215 14.41 -2.16 -14.81
N ILE A 216 15.23 -1.25 -15.34
CA ILE A 216 16.67 -1.21 -15.06
C ILE A 216 16.89 -0.95 -13.56
N GLY A 217 16.23 0.05 -12.96
CA GLY A 217 16.36 0.36 -11.53
C GLY A 217 16.01 -0.83 -10.65
N LEU A 218 14.89 -1.52 -10.93
CA LEU A 218 14.49 -2.73 -10.22
C LEU A 218 15.50 -3.88 -10.41
N SER A 219 16.11 -4.03 -11.58
CA SER A 219 17.06 -5.12 -11.84
C SER A 219 18.34 -5.05 -11.00
N PHE A 220 18.65 -3.92 -10.41
CA PHE A 220 19.82 -3.76 -9.53
C PHE A 220 19.54 -4.17 -8.07
N CYS A 221 18.29 -4.28 -7.67
CA CYS A 221 17.95 -4.52 -6.26
C CYS A 221 16.84 -5.57 -6.04
N ALA A 222 15.99 -5.82 -7.04
CA ALA A 222 14.92 -6.79 -6.91
C ALA A 222 15.37 -8.18 -7.38
N SER A 223 15.00 -9.21 -6.63
CA SER A 223 15.15 -10.61 -7.03
C SER A 223 13.80 -11.23 -7.36
N ARG A 224 13.79 -12.46 -7.85
CA ARG A 224 12.57 -13.22 -8.14
C ARG A 224 12.33 -14.29 -7.09
N GLY A 225 11.06 -14.55 -6.86
CA GLY A 225 10.58 -15.55 -5.91
C GLY A 225 10.30 -14.94 -4.56
N THR A 226 9.05 -15.03 -4.13
CA THR A 226 8.55 -14.51 -2.86
C THR A 226 7.58 -15.49 -2.24
N THR A 227 7.32 -15.36 -0.95
CA THR A 227 6.37 -16.21 -0.24
C THR A 227 5.17 -15.41 0.25
N ILE A 228 4.00 -16.06 0.25
CA ILE A 228 2.78 -15.55 0.88
C ILE A 228 2.21 -16.64 1.78
N GLN A 229 1.65 -16.22 2.92
CA GLN A 229 0.98 -17.12 3.84
C GLN A 229 0.04 -16.36 4.76
N GLY A 230 -1.13 -16.91 5.03
CA GLY A 230 -2.01 -16.45 6.10
C GLY A 230 -1.48 -16.84 7.47
N ASN A 231 -1.64 -15.94 8.46
CA ASN A 231 -1.38 -16.19 9.87
C ASN A 231 -2.64 -15.79 10.67
N THR A 232 -3.34 -16.77 11.21
CA THR A 232 -4.63 -16.55 11.89
C THR A 232 -4.51 -15.56 13.04
N ILE A 233 -3.45 -15.65 13.86
CA ILE A 233 -3.25 -14.76 15.01
C ILE A 233 -3.00 -13.32 14.54
N ALA A 234 -2.12 -13.14 13.55
CA ALA A 234 -1.83 -11.84 12.99
C ALA A 234 -3.07 -11.24 12.32
N ARG A 235 -3.86 -12.03 11.57
CA ARG A 235 -5.11 -11.62 10.95
C ARG A 235 -6.12 -11.12 11.98
N GLU A 236 -6.38 -11.89 13.02
CA GLU A 236 -7.31 -11.51 14.09
C GLU A 236 -6.86 -10.22 14.79
N SER A 237 -5.56 -10.11 15.08
CA SER A 237 -4.98 -8.92 15.70
C SER A 237 -5.09 -7.69 14.79
N ALA A 238 -4.81 -7.84 13.50
CA ALA A 238 -4.96 -6.77 12.51
C ALA A 238 -6.42 -6.33 12.35
N HIS A 239 -7.38 -7.27 12.34
CA HIS A 239 -8.81 -6.96 12.32
C HIS A 239 -9.26 -6.21 13.58
N GLN A 240 -8.78 -6.60 14.76
CA GLN A 240 -9.10 -5.87 16.00
C GLN A 240 -8.48 -4.48 15.99
N PHE A 241 -7.23 -4.36 15.56
CA PHE A 241 -6.57 -3.07 15.42
C PHE A 241 -7.35 -2.14 14.47
N SER A 242 -7.71 -2.63 13.29
CA SER A 242 -8.40 -1.82 12.28
C SER A 242 -9.78 -1.31 12.73
N LYS A 243 -10.50 -2.09 13.57
CA LYS A 243 -11.75 -1.65 14.19
C LYS A 243 -11.61 -0.48 15.16
N LEU A 244 -10.44 -0.37 15.77
CA LEU A 244 -10.17 0.70 16.75
C LEU A 244 -9.54 1.92 16.08
N TYR A 245 -8.90 1.70 14.94
CA TYR A 245 -8.17 2.73 14.20
C TYR A 245 -9.09 3.50 13.23
N LEU A 246 -10.01 2.83 12.56
CA LEU A 246 -10.99 3.41 11.63
C LEU A 246 -12.34 3.63 12.30
#